data_20a221a19fb0e4d8efb03096cbb89ffe
#
_entry.id   20a221a19fb0e4d8efb03096cbb89ffe
#
_cell.length_a   1.000
_cell.length_b   1.000
_cell.length_c   1.000
_cell.angle_alpha   90.00
_cell.angle_beta   90.00
_cell.angle_gamma   90.00
#
_symmetry.space_group_name_H-M   'P 1'
#
loop_
_entity.id
_entity.type
_entity.pdbx_description
1 polymer ?
#
loop_
_entity_poly.entity_id
_entity_poly.type
_entity_poly.pdbx_seq_one_letter_code
_entity_poly.pdbx_strand_id
1 'polypeptide(L)'
;METLCLSHGTLLSLKTDDRLQIVDLTPRIEARVRSGPVRDGIALVMSMHTTLALFVNETQGALLDDVQTFLSELVPRARGWKHDDPALSDCDRRNADAHVKASLLGHNLAIPIQDGGLVLGTYQAILAAELDGPRQRSLHVQLIGS
;
A
#
# COMPACT_ATOMS: atom_id res chain seq x y z
N MET A 1 17.00 -32.83 -6.84
CA MET A 1 15.70 -32.43 -7.39
C MET A 1 15.70 -30.91 -7.45
N GLU A 2 15.68 -30.34 -8.64
CA GLU A 2 15.63 -28.88 -8.78
C GLU A 2 14.26 -28.38 -8.32
N THR A 3 14.24 -27.49 -7.33
CA THR A 3 13.00 -26.81 -6.92
C THR A 3 12.68 -25.76 -7.98
N LEU A 4 11.54 -25.91 -8.63
CA LEU A 4 11.09 -24.96 -9.66
C LEU A 4 10.71 -23.63 -8.96
N CYS A 5 11.37 -22.55 -9.34
CA CYS A 5 10.97 -21.20 -8.89
C CYS A 5 9.76 -20.75 -9.71
N LEU A 6 8.64 -20.53 -9.04
CA LEU A 6 7.41 -20.03 -9.64
C LEU A 6 7.36 -18.50 -9.52
N SER A 7 6.74 -17.87 -10.51
CA SER A 7 6.47 -16.41 -10.50
C SER A 7 5.06 -16.19 -11.02
N HIS A 8 4.19 -15.62 -10.18
CA HIS A 8 2.78 -15.43 -10.50
C HIS A 8 2.31 -14.03 -10.07
N GLY A 9 1.97 -13.20 -11.06
CA GLY A 9 1.54 -11.83 -10.86
C GLY A 9 0.03 -11.65 -11.12
N THR A 10 -0.63 -10.87 -10.26
CA THR A 10 -2.03 -10.49 -10.42
C THR A 10 -2.26 -9.03 -10.04
N LEU A 11 -3.28 -8.40 -10.62
CA LEU A 11 -3.75 -7.09 -10.20
C LEU A 11 -4.85 -7.23 -9.14
N LEU A 12 -4.81 -6.32 -8.18
CA LEU A 12 -5.83 -6.16 -7.15
C LEU A 12 -6.37 -4.73 -7.24
N SER A 13 -7.68 -4.59 -7.51
CA SER A 13 -8.34 -3.29 -7.58
C SER A 13 -8.85 -2.89 -6.21
N LEU A 14 -8.69 -1.62 -5.86
CA LEU A 14 -9.17 -1.01 -4.63
C LEU A 14 -9.93 0.27 -4.97
N LYS A 15 -11.15 0.42 -4.44
CA LYS A 15 -11.90 1.66 -4.48
C LYS A 15 -11.81 2.32 -3.11
N THR A 16 -11.43 3.60 -3.09
CA THR A 16 -11.40 4.42 -1.87
C THR A 16 -12.54 5.43 -1.88
N ASP A 17 -13.00 5.83 -0.71
CA ASP A 17 -14.17 6.69 -0.53
C ASP A 17 -13.81 8.07 0.02
N ASP A 18 -12.68 8.18 0.69
CA ASP A 18 -12.20 9.42 1.31
C ASP A 18 -10.86 9.87 0.74
N ARG A 19 -10.53 11.14 0.94
CA ARG A 19 -9.22 11.66 0.53
C ARG A 19 -8.07 11.00 1.28
N LEU A 20 -8.22 10.86 2.59
CA LEU A 20 -7.31 10.12 3.47
C LEU A 20 -8.06 8.91 4.01
N GLN A 21 -7.56 7.72 3.76
CA GLN A 21 -8.20 6.48 4.19
C GLN A 21 -7.15 5.39 4.32
N ILE A 22 -7.15 4.67 5.44
CA ILE A 22 -6.32 3.48 5.60
C ILE A 22 -7.20 2.25 5.43
N VAL A 23 -6.78 1.36 4.54
CA VAL A 23 -7.53 0.15 4.17
C VAL A 23 -6.71 -1.08 4.51
N ASP A 24 -7.29 -2.03 5.24
CA ASP A 24 -6.68 -3.34 5.49
C ASP A 24 -6.79 -4.22 4.24
N LEU A 25 -5.65 -4.55 3.67
CA LEU A 25 -5.52 -5.42 2.50
C LEU A 25 -5.25 -6.88 2.87
N THR A 26 -4.96 -7.17 4.14
CA THR A 26 -4.52 -8.49 4.59
C THR A 26 -5.43 -9.62 4.10
N PRO A 27 -6.76 -9.56 4.28
CA PRO A 27 -7.65 -10.65 3.84
C PRO A 27 -7.59 -10.89 2.32
N ARG A 28 -7.45 -9.82 1.55
CA ARG A 28 -7.41 -9.90 0.08
C ARG A 28 -6.09 -10.44 -0.44
N ILE A 29 -4.97 -10.04 0.19
CA ILE A 29 -3.64 -10.56 -0.16
C ILE A 29 -3.53 -12.02 0.27
N GLU A 30 -4.01 -12.37 1.46
CA GLU A 30 -4.02 -13.75 1.94
C GLU A 30 -4.84 -14.68 1.04
N ALA A 31 -5.99 -14.24 0.57
CA ALA A 31 -6.80 -14.99 -0.40
C ALA A 31 -6.03 -15.25 -1.72
N ARG A 32 -5.24 -14.28 -2.20
CA ARG A 32 -4.38 -14.44 -3.38
C ARG A 32 -3.25 -15.44 -3.16
N VAL A 33 -2.62 -15.38 -1.99
CA VAL A 33 -1.57 -16.33 -1.62
C VAL A 33 -2.13 -17.75 -1.52
N ARG A 34 -3.24 -17.93 -0.80
CA ARG A 34 -3.87 -19.27 -0.62
C ARG A 34 -4.35 -19.90 -1.92
N SER A 35 -4.84 -19.10 -2.87
CA SER A 35 -5.27 -19.58 -4.20
C SER A 35 -4.16 -19.62 -5.24
N GLY A 36 -2.98 -19.07 -4.93
CA GLY A 36 -1.82 -19.02 -5.81
C GLY A 36 -1.00 -20.31 -5.81
N PRO A 37 -0.04 -20.42 -6.74
CA PRO A 37 0.78 -21.61 -6.89
C PRO A 37 1.96 -21.69 -5.91
N VAL A 38 2.29 -20.61 -5.20
CA VAL A 38 3.47 -20.54 -4.32
C VAL A 38 3.11 -20.97 -2.92
N ARG A 39 3.85 -21.95 -2.41
CA ARG A 39 3.70 -22.48 -1.03
C ARG A 39 4.72 -21.87 -0.08
N ASP A 40 5.94 -21.70 -0.53
CA ASP A 40 7.05 -21.13 0.23
C ASP A 40 7.77 -20.08 -0.60
N GLY A 41 7.89 -18.84 -0.09
CA GLY A 41 8.45 -17.75 -0.86
C GLY A 41 8.09 -16.37 -0.33
N ILE A 42 7.76 -15.47 -1.24
CA ILE A 42 7.48 -14.05 -0.96
C ILE A 42 6.25 -13.59 -1.76
N ALA A 43 5.36 -12.88 -1.10
CA ALA A 43 4.37 -12.02 -1.73
C ALA A 43 4.93 -10.59 -1.78
N LEU A 44 5.20 -10.09 -2.98
CA LEU A 44 5.53 -8.69 -3.22
C LEU A 44 4.25 -7.94 -3.58
N VAL A 45 3.91 -6.92 -2.80
CA VAL A 45 2.76 -6.05 -3.04
C VAL A 45 3.25 -4.69 -3.44
N MET A 46 2.87 -4.20 -4.61
CA MET A 46 3.30 -2.91 -5.16
C MET A 46 2.11 -2.02 -5.44
N SER A 47 2.11 -0.80 -4.90
CA SER A 47 1.20 0.25 -5.33
C SER A 47 1.55 0.73 -6.73
N MET A 48 0.55 0.83 -7.61
CA MET A 48 0.72 1.34 -8.97
C MET A 48 0.49 2.86 -9.05
N HIS A 49 0.52 3.56 -7.90
CA HIS A 49 0.21 4.99 -7.80
C HIS A 49 1.21 5.71 -6.89
N THR A 50 1.50 6.96 -7.20
CA THR A 50 2.42 7.81 -6.45
C THR A 50 1.80 8.45 -5.20
N THR A 51 0.48 8.34 -5.04
CA THR A 51 -0.29 8.89 -3.91
C THR A 51 -1.07 7.84 -3.12
N LEU A 52 -0.74 6.57 -3.32
CA LEU A 52 -1.20 5.41 -2.54
C LEU A 52 0.03 4.72 -1.97
N ALA A 53 0.15 4.69 -0.66
CA ALA A 53 1.28 4.05 0.03
C ALA A 53 0.89 2.70 0.63
N LEU A 54 1.90 1.88 0.93
CA LEU A 54 1.75 0.59 1.61
C LEU A 54 2.64 0.57 2.85
N PHE A 55 2.12 0.04 3.94
CA PHE A 55 2.88 -0.18 5.18
C PHE A 55 2.28 -1.33 5.99
N VAL A 56 3.03 -1.79 6.98
CA VAL A 56 2.59 -2.81 7.92
C VAL A 56 2.43 -2.19 9.29
N ASN A 57 1.27 -2.36 9.91
CA ASN A 57 0.99 -1.93 11.26
C ASN A 57 -0.24 -2.66 11.80
N GLU A 58 -0.65 -2.33 13.02
CA GLU A 58 -1.88 -2.82 13.64
C GLU A 58 -3.11 -2.10 13.08
N THR A 59 -4.25 -2.81 12.96
CA THR A 59 -5.52 -2.27 12.45
C THR A 59 -6.39 -1.60 13.53
N GLN A 60 -5.84 -1.31 14.69
CA GLN A 60 -6.59 -0.67 15.78
C GLN A 60 -6.99 0.77 15.38
N GLY A 61 -8.29 1.08 15.43
CA GLY A 61 -8.86 2.29 14.86
C GLY A 61 -8.26 3.59 15.41
N ALA A 62 -8.10 3.72 16.72
CA ALA A 62 -7.49 4.91 17.33
C ALA A 62 -6.03 5.09 16.89
N LEU A 63 -5.26 4.01 16.75
CA LEU A 63 -3.89 4.08 16.21
C LEU A 63 -3.87 4.56 14.76
N LEU A 64 -4.79 4.08 13.92
CA LEU A 64 -4.87 4.53 12.53
C LEU A 64 -5.26 6.01 12.43
N ASP A 65 -6.12 6.50 13.31
CA ASP A 65 -6.43 7.94 13.44
C ASP A 65 -5.20 8.74 13.86
N ASP A 66 -4.41 8.25 14.82
CA ASP A 66 -3.14 8.86 15.25
C ASP A 66 -2.14 8.92 14.08
N VAL A 67 -2.01 7.84 13.29
CA VAL A 67 -1.13 7.82 12.11
C VAL A 67 -1.55 8.85 11.09
N GLN A 68 -2.84 8.97 10.78
CA GLN A 68 -3.35 9.97 9.84
C GLN A 68 -3.14 11.40 10.34
N THR A 69 -3.38 11.64 11.62
CA THR A 69 -3.15 12.94 12.28
C THR A 69 -1.68 13.31 12.21
N PHE A 70 -0.79 12.41 12.63
CA PHE A 70 0.66 12.63 12.58
C PHE A 70 1.17 12.93 11.17
N LEU A 71 0.75 12.16 10.17
CA LEU A 71 1.13 12.41 8.77
C LEU A 71 0.64 13.78 8.27
N SER A 72 -0.55 14.21 8.70
CA SER A 72 -1.13 15.50 8.30
C SER A 72 -0.42 16.67 8.96
N GLU A 73 0.06 16.52 10.18
CA GLU A 73 0.86 17.51 10.89
C GLU A 73 2.30 17.58 10.34
N LEU A 74 2.91 16.44 10.09
CA LEU A 74 4.28 16.37 9.57
C LEU A 74 4.37 16.90 8.13
N VAL A 75 3.38 16.58 7.31
CA VAL A 75 3.30 16.97 5.90
C VAL A 75 1.96 17.69 5.65
N PRO A 76 1.84 18.97 6.08
CA PRO A 76 0.59 19.71 5.94
C PRO A 76 0.27 20.00 4.47
N ARG A 77 -1.01 19.96 4.12
CA ARG A 77 -1.49 20.23 2.75
C ARG A 77 -1.16 21.66 2.30
N ALA A 78 -1.35 22.64 3.17
CA ALA A 78 -1.22 24.07 2.87
C ALA A 78 0.18 24.61 3.22
N ARG A 79 1.25 23.96 2.76
CA ARG A 79 2.62 24.40 3.05
C ARG A 79 3.24 25.33 2.00
N GLY A 80 2.57 25.57 0.87
CA GLY A 80 3.16 26.27 -0.27
C GLY A 80 4.10 25.40 -1.08
N TRP A 81 3.65 24.18 -1.40
CA TRP A 81 4.39 23.23 -2.21
C TRP A 81 4.55 23.71 -3.65
N LYS A 82 5.75 23.55 -4.22
CA LYS A 82 6.03 23.91 -5.62
C LYS A 82 5.17 23.10 -6.61
N HIS A 83 4.88 21.85 -6.30
CA HIS A 83 4.01 20.99 -7.12
C HIS A 83 2.57 21.53 -7.21
N ASP A 84 2.13 22.29 -6.22
CA ASP A 84 0.79 22.88 -6.17
C ASP A 84 0.74 24.31 -6.75
N ASP A 85 1.89 24.87 -7.14
CA ASP A 85 2.01 26.20 -7.73
C ASP A 85 1.80 26.13 -9.26
N PRO A 86 0.75 26.75 -9.82
CA PRO A 86 0.46 26.70 -11.25
C PRO A 86 1.53 27.35 -12.12
N ALA A 87 2.41 28.19 -11.54
CA ALA A 87 3.53 28.75 -12.26
C ALA A 87 4.71 27.77 -12.45
N LEU A 88 4.75 26.69 -11.65
CA LEU A 88 5.84 25.70 -11.62
C LEU A 88 5.40 24.30 -12.00
N SER A 89 4.09 24.02 -12.00
CA SER A 89 3.51 22.71 -12.23
C SER A 89 2.22 22.81 -13.04
N ASP A 90 1.98 21.85 -13.90
CA ASP A 90 0.74 21.68 -14.66
C ASP A 90 -0.29 20.80 -13.91
N CYS A 91 0.02 20.37 -12.69
CA CYS A 91 -0.89 19.58 -11.87
C CYS A 91 -1.92 20.47 -11.17
N ASP A 92 -3.19 20.27 -11.48
CA ASP A 92 -4.31 21.01 -10.90
C ASP A 92 -4.88 20.42 -9.61
N ARG A 93 -4.41 19.24 -9.20
CA ARG A 93 -4.95 18.50 -8.05
C ARG A 93 -4.56 19.06 -6.69
N ARG A 94 -3.48 19.81 -6.62
CA ARG A 94 -2.93 20.32 -5.34
C ARG A 94 -2.74 19.20 -4.31
N ASN A 95 -1.97 18.19 -4.69
CA ASN A 95 -1.76 16.95 -3.95
C ASN A 95 -0.29 16.68 -3.63
N ALA A 96 0.54 17.72 -3.58
CA ALA A 96 1.96 17.58 -3.23
C ALA A 96 2.17 16.86 -1.90
N ASP A 97 1.36 17.18 -0.90
CA ASP A 97 1.40 16.54 0.41
C ASP A 97 1.17 15.01 0.32
N ALA A 98 0.28 14.56 -0.58
CA ALA A 98 0.02 13.14 -0.79
C ALA A 98 1.25 12.41 -1.36
N HIS A 99 1.94 13.01 -2.34
CA HIS A 99 3.17 12.45 -2.89
C HIS A 99 4.28 12.37 -1.84
N VAL A 100 4.45 13.38 -1.01
CA VAL A 100 5.46 13.42 0.04
C VAL A 100 5.16 12.40 1.14
N LYS A 101 3.90 12.32 1.60
CA LYS A 101 3.46 11.29 2.56
C LYS A 101 3.69 9.87 2.03
N ALA A 102 3.36 9.63 0.75
CA ALA A 102 3.60 8.34 0.13
C ALA A 102 5.08 7.98 0.07
N SER A 103 5.96 8.95 -0.20
CA SER A 103 7.42 8.76 -0.18
C SER A 103 7.96 8.38 1.19
N LEU A 104 7.34 8.88 2.27
CA LEU A 104 7.72 8.55 3.64
C LEU A 104 7.28 7.13 4.04
N LEU A 105 6.08 6.72 3.65
CA LEU A 105 5.53 5.40 3.97
C LEU A 105 6.08 4.29 3.08
N GLY A 106 6.18 4.53 1.79
CA GLY A 106 6.64 3.56 0.81
C GLY A 106 5.54 3.03 -0.11
N HIS A 107 5.96 2.33 -1.18
CA HIS A 107 5.08 1.89 -2.26
C HIS A 107 5.01 0.37 -2.41
N ASN A 108 5.80 -0.39 -1.69
CA ASN A 108 5.85 -1.84 -1.79
C ASN A 108 6.12 -2.51 -0.44
N LEU A 109 5.70 -3.77 -0.36
CA LEU A 109 5.97 -4.63 0.78
C LEU A 109 6.35 -6.01 0.28
N ALA A 110 7.34 -6.63 0.91
CA ALA A 110 7.70 -8.03 0.71
C ALA A 110 7.31 -8.80 1.98
N ILE A 111 6.33 -9.70 1.88
CA ILE A 111 5.83 -10.50 2.99
C ILE A 111 6.18 -11.95 2.75
N PRO A 112 6.84 -12.65 3.68
CA PRO A 112 7.13 -14.07 3.53
C PRO A 112 5.86 -14.92 3.40
N ILE A 113 5.95 -15.98 2.60
CA ILE A 113 4.94 -17.03 2.46
C ILE A 113 5.54 -18.32 3.02
N GLN A 114 4.82 -18.99 3.88
CA GLN A 114 5.16 -20.32 4.39
C GLN A 114 3.92 -21.20 4.42
N ASP A 115 4.04 -22.43 3.94
CA ASP A 115 2.94 -23.40 3.86
C ASP A 115 1.67 -22.85 3.16
N GLY A 116 1.84 -21.91 2.21
CA GLY A 116 0.75 -21.29 1.46
C GLY A 116 -0.03 -20.22 2.25
N GLY A 117 0.55 -19.68 3.30
CA GLY A 117 0.01 -18.58 4.10
C GLY A 117 1.00 -17.44 4.28
N LEU A 118 0.50 -16.24 4.57
CA LEU A 118 1.33 -15.09 4.90
C LEU A 118 1.98 -15.27 6.28
N VAL A 119 3.26 -14.93 6.40
CA VAL A 119 3.97 -14.88 7.68
C VAL A 119 3.90 -13.46 8.21
N LEU A 120 2.95 -13.23 9.11
CA LEU A 120 2.74 -11.94 9.78
C LEU A 120 2.72 -12.16 11.30
N GLY A 121 3.21 -11.20 12.06
CA GLY A 121 3.04 -11.16 13.51
C GLY A 121 1.56 -10.99 13.88
N THR A 122 1.20 -11.32 15.13
CA THR A 122 -0.18 -11.33 15.64
C THR A 122 -0.94 -10.01 15.37
N TYR A 123 -0.26 -8.88 15.46
CA TYR A 123 -0.86 -7.55 15.27
C TYR A 123 -0.52 -6.91 13.93
N GLN A 124 0.25 -7.57 13.08
CA GLN A 124 0.64 -7.03 11.79
C GLN A 124 -0.46 -7.22 10.75
N ALA A 125 -0.79 -6.15 10.06
CA ALA A 125 -1.67 -6.13 8.90
C ALA A 125 -0.99 -5.39 7.74
N ILE A 126 -1.32 -5.80 6.53
CA ILE A 126 -0.91 -5.12 5.30
C ILE A 126 -1.90 -4.00 5.04
N LEU A 127 -1.44 -2.76 5.13
CA LEU A 127 -2.29 -1.57 5.05
C LEU A 127 -1.96 -0.74 3.81
N ALA A 128 -3.00 -0.25 3.14
CA ALA A 128 -2.90 0.77 2.11
C ALA A 128 -3.33 2.12 2.68
N ALA A 129 -2.48 3.13 2.52
CA ALA A 129 -2.81 4.51 2.83
C ALA A 129 -3.21 5.26 1.54
N GLU A 130 -4.51 5.51 1.37
CA GLU A 130 -5.00 6.46 0.37
C GLU A 130 -4.72 7.87 0.84
N LEU A 131 -4.04 8.65 0.02
CA LEU A 131 -3.57 9.98 0.39
C LEU A 131 -4.14 11.10 -0.50
N ASP A 132 -4.80 10.72 -1.60
CA ASP A 132 -5.42 11.63 -2.57
C ASP A 132 -6.70 11.04 -3.19
N GLY A 133 -7.52 10.40 -2.37
CA GLY A 133 -8.82 9.85 -2.78
C GLY A 133 -9.95 10.89 -2.83
N PRO A 134 -11.17 10.44 -3.10
CA PRO A 134 -11.54 9.06 -3.46
C PRO A 134 -11.11 8.69 -4.88
N ARG A 135 -10.65 7.45 -5.09
CA ARG A 135 -10.18 6.96 -6.40
C ARG A 135 -10.34 5.44 -6.56
N GLN A 136 -10.29 5.03 -7.83
CA GLN A 136 -9.96 3.64 -8.18
C GLN A 136 -8.43 3.49 -8.13
N ARG A 137 -7.96 2.47 -7.43
CA ARG A 137 -6.54 2.17 -7.25
C ARG A 137 -6.25 0.74 -7.71
N SER A 138 -5.02 0.54 -8.17
CA SER A 138 -4.52 -0.78 -8.57
C SER A 138 -3.25 -1.09 -7.80
N LEU A 139 -3.16 -2.32 -7.34
CA LEU A 139 -1.95 -2.88 -6.74
C LEU A 139 -1.54 -4.10 -7.54
N HIS A 140 -0.24 -4.28 -7.70
CA HIS A 140 0.31 -5.52 -8.26
C HIS A 140 0.73 -6.44 -7.13
N VAL A 141 0.25 -7.67 -7.16
CA VAL A 141 0.65 -8.73 -6.22
C VAL A 141 1.43 -9.77 -6.98
N GLN A 142 2.72 -9.90 -6.65
CA GLN A 142 3.62 -10.87 -7.26
C GLN A 142 3.99 -11.94 -6.23
N LEU A 143 3.68 -13.20 -6.53
CA LEU A 143 4.11 -14.34 -5.73
C LEU A 143 5.34 -14.95 -6.37
N ILE A 144 6.40 -15.14 -5.60
CA ILE A 144 7.68 -15.71 -6.05
C ILE A 144 8.11 -16.78 -5.05
N GLY A 145 8.39 -17.99 -5.51
CA GLY A 145 8.81 -19.07 -4.63
C GLY A 145 8.62 -20.47 -5.23
N SER A 146 8.31 -21.44 -4.40
CA SER A 146 8.12 -22.84 -4.80
C SER A 146 6.78 -23.40 -4.33
#